data_1a64c2e67dc3c930f8e2559e510dacaf
#
_entry.id   1a64c2e67dc3c930f8e2559e510dacaf
#
_cell.length_a   1.000
_cell.length_b   1.000
_cell.length_c   1.000
_cell.angle_alpha   90.00
_cell.angle_beta   90.00
_cell.angle_gamma   90.00
#
_symmetry.space_group_name_H-M   'P 1'
#
loop_
_entity.id
_entity.type
_entity.pdbx_description
1 polymer ?
#
loop_
_entity_poly.entity_id
_entity_poly.type
_entity_poly.pdbx_seq_one_letter_code
_entity_poly.pdbx_strand_id
1 'polypeptide(L)'
;MKHVVKVILLLLNLLWGLLLVIGSYSAYFPSRIGTLVELLFPLNLFACIAFFFIWLAYNPRYIWVPLAALVISWGGIARYCPVHKPQPIDNSQPGFSLMTYNAYFFLDYEGTDTRQNRTLSFILSQNADLVCLQESPGLIAPNPGLKITGEQIDSIHTLYPYRIPTTHGMNFLSKYPATLLFDTVYSESSAIAIYQVKIEGHTVTVVNQHMESIGLTQTDKELYHEITAHPNTDRLDEIKKHLLSKLMNAAEIRNRQADLTAEKIQNIPGNIIVCGDFNDSPLSYSVRKFHSMGFRDAYNELGLGPGITYHANRFWFRIDHILYKGNMEARWLVRQRHKSSDHYPLVTRFVWKNSENH
;
A
#
# COMPACT_ATOMS: atom_id res chain seq x y z
N MET A 1 4.09 -36.56 -30.70
CA MET A 1 3.79 -35.13 -30.67
C MET A 1 2.78 -34.76 -29.57
N LYS A 2 1.54 -35.22 -29.55
CA LYS A 2 0.53 -34.91 -28.52
C LYS A 2 0.91 -35.25 -27.09
N HIS A 3 1.67 -36.36 -26.87
CA HIS A 3 2.14 -36.77 -25.56
C HIS A 3 3.21 -35.80 -25.01
N VAL A 4 4.18 -35.41 -25.83
CA VAL A 4 5.24 -34.45 -25.47
C VAL A 4 4.65 -33.09 -25.09
N VAL A 5 3.73 -32.55 -25.90
CA VAL A 5 3.05 -31.29 -25.61
C VAL A 5 2.33 -31.34 -24.26
N LYS A 6 1.62 -32.44 -23.97
CA LYS A 6 0.93 -32.63 -22.70
C LYS A 6 1.90 -32.62 -21.51
N VAL A 7 3.03 -33.29 -21.61
CA VAL A 7 4.05 -33.31 -20.54
C VAL A 7 4.63 -31.92 -20.33
N ILE A 8 4.96 -31.18 -21.39
CA ILE A 8 5.44 -29.80 -21.29
C ILE A 8 4.41 -28.90 -20.59
N LEU A 9 3.14 -28.96 -21.02
CA LEU A 9 2.07 -28.16 -20.37
C LEU A 9 1.92 -28.51 -18.89
N LEU A 10 2.03 -29.80 -18.53
CA LEU A 10 1.95 -30.21 -17.13
C LEU A 10 3.10 -29.67 -16.30
N LEU A 11 4.33 -29.77 -16.81
CA LEU A 11 5.51 -29.22 -16.13
C LEU A 11 5.44 -27.71 -15.95
N LEU A 12 4.99 -26.99 -16.99
CA LEU A 12 4.78 -25.53 -16.89
C LEU A 12 3.70 -25.21 -15.85
N ASN A 13 2.59 -25.96 -15.85
CA ASN A 13 1.54 -25.73 -14.85
C ASN A 13 2.02 -26.02 -13.42
N LEU A 14 2.79 -27.06 -13.18
CA LEU A 14 3.39 -27.37 -11.89
C LEU A 14 4.35 -26.26 -11.45
N LEU A 15 5.15 -25.71 -12.36
CA LEU A 15 6.05 -24.58 -12.08
C LEU A 15 5.26 -23.34 -11.66
N TRP A 16 4.27 -22.92 -12.45
CA TRP A 16 3.46 -21.76 -12.11
C TRP A 16 2.64 -21.94 -10.82
N GLY A 17 2.13 -23.16 -10.59
CA GLY A 17 1.46 -23.51 -9.33
C GLY A 17 2.38 -23.40 -8.13
N LEU A 18 3.62 -23.93 -8.25
CA LEU A 18 4.63 -23.82 -7.20
C LEU A 18 5.00 -22.36 -6.92
N LEU A 19 5.22 -21.55 -7.96
CA LEU A 19 5.52 -20.12 -7.83
C LEU A 19 4.36 -19.36 -7.16
N LEU A 20 3.11 -19.68 -7.47
CA LEU A 20 1.94 -19.09 -6.81
C LEU A 20 1.91 -19.41 -5.32
N VAL A 21 2.15 -20.67 -4.93
CA VAL A 21 2.24 -21.10 -3.53
C VAL A 21 3.38 -20.40 -2.81
N ILE A 22 4.60 -20.40 -3.39
CA ILE A 22 5.75 -19.71 -2.80
C ILE A 22 5.42 -18.22 -2.60
N GLY A 23 4.87 -17.53 -3.60
CA GLY A 23 4.49 -16.12 -3.49
C GLY A 23 3.46 -15.84 -2.39
N SER A 24 2.51 -16.76 -2.19
CA SER A 24 1.51 -16.65 -1.11
C SER A 24 2.10 -16.73 0.30
N TYR A 25 3.21 -17.44 0.45
CA TYR A 25 3.82 -17.75 1.75
C TYR A 25 5.22 -17.17 1.94
N SER A 26 5.77 -16.43 0.97
CA SER A 26 7.11 -15.85 1.01
C SER A 26 7.38 -14.98 2.24
N ALA A 27 6.38 -14.25 2.70
CA ALA A 27 6.47 -13.40 3.88
C ALA A 27 6.73 -14.16 5.21
N TYR A 28 6.49 -15.47 5.25
CA TYR A 28 6.79 -16.30 6.43
C TYR A 28 8.27 -16.67 6.51
N PHE A 29 8.95 -16.69 5.36
CA PHE A 29 10.36 -17.04 5.21
C PHE A 29 11.03 -15.99 4.30
N PRO A 30 11.20 -14.74 4.81
CA PRO A 30 11.68 -13.65 3.99
C PRO A 30 13.04 -13.97 3.37
N SER A 31 13.12 -13.92 2.06
CA SER A 31 14.30 -14.17 1.28
C SER A 31 14.25 -13.37 -0.02
N ARG A 32 15.42 -13.12 -0.61
CA ARG A 32 15.51 -12.40 -1.89
C ARG A 32 14.69 -13.06 -2.99
N ILE A 33 14.74 -14.38 -3.08
CA ILE A 33 13.96 -15.16 -4.06
C ILE A 33 12.46 -15.07 -3.74
N GLY A 34 12.08 -15.21 -2.46
CA GLY A 34 10.70 -15.09 -2.02
C GLY A 34 10.08 -13.74 -2.38
N THR A 35 10.81 -12.64 -2.18
CA THR A 35 10.37 -11.29 -2.56
C THR A 35 10.11 -11.17 -4.06
N LEU A 36 10.97 -11.76 -4.91
CA LEU A 36 10.75 -11.75 -6.35
C LEU A 36 9.52 -12.54 -6.78
N VAL A 37 9.35 -13.73 -6.22
CA VAL A 37 8.20 -14.58 -6.53
C VAL A 37 6.91 -13.94 -6.05
N GLU A 38 6.95 -13.24 -4.92
CA GLU A 38 5.84 -12.47 -4.38
C GLU A 38 5.48 -11.27 -5.28
N LEU A 39 6.47 -10.52 -5.77
CA LEU A 39 6.23 -9.43 -6.72
C LEU A 39 5.56 -9.92 -8.01
N LEU A 40 5.90 -11.14 -8.45
CA LEU A 40 5.29 -11.79 -9.62
C LEU A 40 3.97 -12.49 -9.31
N PHE A 41 3.44 -12.35 -8.08
CA PHE A 41 2.20 -13.01 -7.65
C PHE A 41 1.01 -12.83 -8.62
N PRO A 42 0.70 -11.61 -9.12
CA PRO A 42 -0.41 -11.45 -10.06
C PRO A 42 -0.21 -12.22 -11.37
N LEU A 43 1.02 -12.31 -11.86
CA LEU A 43 1.35 -13.09 -13.05
C LEU A 43 1.19 -14.61 -12.77
N ASN A 44 1.69 -15.07 -11.61
CA ASN A 44 1.56 -16.46 -11.19
C ASN A 44 0.09 -16.87 -11.03
N LEU A 45 -0.73 -15.98 -10.46
CA LEU A 45 -2.17 -16.18 -10.30
C LEU A 45 -2.87 -16.26 -11.68
N PHE A 46 -2.58 -15.31 -12.57
CA PHE A 46 -3.13 -15.32 -13.92
C PHE A 46 -2.75 -16.60 -14.69
N ALA A 47 -1.49 -17.03 -14.61
CA ALA A 47 -1.03 -18.25 -15.25
C ALA A 47 -1.78 -19.49 -14.70
N CYS A 48 -1.97 -19.61 -13.40
CA CYS A 48 -2.72 -20.73 -12.81
C CYS A 48 -4.19 -20.74 -13.26
N ILE A 49 -4.83 -19.56 -13.33
CA ILE A 49 -6.19 -19.45 -13.86
C ILE A 49 -6.24 -19.84 -15.36
N ALA A 50 -5.26 -19.40 -16.15
CA ALA A 50 -5.17 -19.76 -17.55
C ALA A 50 -4.99 -21.28 -17.73
N PHE A 51 -4.13 -21.92 -16.95
CA PHE A 51 -3.97 -23.38 -16.98
C PHE A 51 -5.23 -24.14 -16.54
N PHE A 52 -6.01 -23.59 -15.62
CA PHE A 52 -7.31 -24.16 -15.27
C PHE A 52 -8.22 -24.26 -16.50
N PHE A 53 -8.35 -23.20 -17.30
CA PHE A 53 -9.16 -23.21 -18.51
C PHE A 53 -8.53 -24.05 -19.65
N ILE A 54 -7.21 -24.05 -19.79
CA ILE A 54 -6.49 -24.89 -20.74
C ILE A 54 -6.79 -26.37 -20.47
N TRP A 55 -6.69 -26.82 -19.22
CA TRP A 55 -6.96 -28.20 -18.84
C TRP A 55 -8.45 -28.54 -18.95
N LEU A 56 -9.33 -27.60 -18.64
CA LEU A 56 -10.77 -27.79 -18.83
C LEU A 56 -11.12 -28.10 -20.30
N ALA A 57 -10.47 -27.42 -21.24
CA ALA A 57 -10.70 -27.58 -22.68
C ALA A 57 -9.95 -28.77 -23.28
N TYR A 58 -8.69 -29.03 -22.86
CA TYR A 58 -7.81 -29.98 -23.50
C TYR A 58 -7.83 -31.39 -22.86
N ASN A 59 -7.77 -31.47 -21.51
CA ASN A 59 -7.84 -32.74 -20.79
C ASN A 59 -8.25 -32.51 -19.30
N PRO A 60 -9.54 -32.59 -18.97
CA PRO A 60 -10.08 -32.28 -17.64
C PRO A 60 -9.45 -33.06 -16.47
N ARG A 61 -8.78 -34.20 -16.75
CA ARG A 61 -8.11 -35.00 -15.73
C ARG A 61 -6.99 -34.24 -15.00
N TYR A 62 -6.44 -33.17 -15.60
CA TYR A 62 -5.33 -32.40 -15.04
C TYR A 62 -5.77 -31.07 -14.38
N ILE A 63 -7.06 -30.79 -14.34
CA ILE A 63 -7.64 -29.57 -13.74
C ILE A 63 -7.28 -29.43 -12.26
N TRP A 64 -7.07 -30.57 -11.59
CA TRP A 64 -6.71 -30.59 -10.17
C TRP A 64 -5.36 -29.94 -9.87
N VAL A 65 -4.44 -29.87 -10.81
CA VAL A 65 -3.12 -29.27 -10.62
C VAL A 65 -3.23 -27.75 -10.36
N PRO A 66 -3.80 -26.94 -11.26
CA PRO A 66 -4.00 -25.52 -10.99
C PRO A 66 -5.00 -25.28 -9.87
N LEU A 67 -6.04 -26.12 -9.73
CA LEU A 67 -7.03 -25.99 -8.66
C LEU A 67 -6.40 -26.17 -7.28
N ALA A 68 -5.54 -27.17 -7.09
CA ALA A 68 -4.81 -27.37 -5.84
C ALA A 68 -3.92 -26.16 -5.50
N ALA A 69 -3.19 -25.61 -6.47
CA ALA A 69 -2.38 -24.42 -6.27
C ALA A 69 -3.24 -23.21 -5.87
N LEU A 70 -4.38 -22.99 -6.51
CA LEU A 70 -5.31 -21.91 -6.18
C LEU A 70 -5.90 -22.08 -4.76
N VAL A 71 -6.30 -23.30 -4.39
CA VAL A 71 -6.85 -23.60 -3.06
C VAL A 71 -5.78 -23.40 -1.97
N ILE A 72 -4.58 -23.93 -2.16
CA ILE A 72 -3.47 -23.75 -1.21
C ILE A 72 -3.11 -22.27 -1.06
N SER A 73 -3.16 -21.50 -2.15
CA SER A 73 -2.83 -20.08 -2.18
C SER A 73 -3.99 -19.16 -1.81
N TRP A 74 -5.16 -19.70 -1.44
CA TRP A 74 -6.39 -18.93 -1.22
C TRP A 74 -6.20 -17.75 -0.27
N GLY A 75 -5.49 -17.95 0.86
CA GLY A 75 -5.20 -16.90 1.82
C GLY A 75 -4.36 -15.73 1.23
N GLY A 76 -3.43 -16.05 0.33
CA GLY A 76 -2.68 -15.04 -0.43
C GLY A 76 -3.55 -14.33 -1.47
N ILE A 77 -4.36 -15.09 -2.20
CA ILE A 77 -5.28 -14.55 -3.22
C ILE A 77 -6.27 -13.59 -2.58
N ALA A 78 -6.90 -13.97 -1.45
CA ALA A 78 -7.88 -13.15 -0.75
C ALA A 78 -7.26 -11.83 -0.21
N ARG A 79 -6.00 -11.86 0.25
CA ARG A 79 -5.28 -10.65 0.67
C ARG A 79 -4.89 -9.77 -0.50
N TYR A 80 -4.44 -10.36 -1.61
CA TYR A 80 -4.02 -9.61 -2.79
C TYR A 80 -5.23 -9.00 -3.53
N CYS A 81 -6.30 -9.77 -3.69
CA CYS A 81 -7.48 -9.40 -4.47
C CYS A 81 -8.76 -9.75 -3.67
N PRO A 82 -9.09 -8.98 -2.62
CA PRO A 82 -10.32 -9.17 -1.86
C PRO A 82 -11.55 -8.94 -2.74
N VAL A 83 -12.67 -9.59 -2.39
CA VAL A 83 -13.92 -9.56 -3.18
C VAL A 83 -15.09 -9.17 -2.29
N HIS A 84 -15.03 -7.99 -1.69
CA HIS A 84 -16.12 -7.45 -0.87
C HIS A 84 -16.98 -6.50 -1.70
N LYS A 85 -18.28 -6.51 -1.43
CA LYS A 85 -19.18 -5.50 -2.01
C LYS A 85 -18.83 -4.13 -1.41
N PRO A 86 -18.73 -3.07 -2.24
CA PRO A 86 -18.53 -1.74 -1.74
C PRO A 86 -19.57 -1.37 -0.68
N GLN A 87 -19.13 -0.91 0.47
CA GLN A 87 -20.02 -0.47 1.53
C GLN A 87 -20.50 0.96 1.24
N PRO A 88 -21.74 1.30 1.57
CA PRO A 88 -22.21 2.68 1.48
C PRO A 88 -21.39 3.57 2.41
N ILE A 89 -21.13 4.80 1.97
CA ILE A 89 -20.51 5.82 2.81
C ILE A 89 -21.55 6.24 3.85
N ASP A 90 -21.42 5.71 5.04
CA ASP A 90 -22.30 5.99 6.17
C ASP A 90 -21.48 6.58 7.33
N ASN A 91 -21.86 7.79 7.75
CA ASN A 91 -21.21 8.53 8.83
C ASN A 91 -22.15 8.70 10.04
N SER A 92 -23.25 7.96 10.10
CA SER A 92 -24.28 8.10 11.16
C SER A 92 -23.81 7.57 12.52
N GLN A 93 -22.91 6.62 12.54
CA GLN A 93 -22.39 6.03 13.79
C GLN A 93 -21.22 6.86 14.35
N PRO A 94 -21.09 6.96 15.69
CA PRO A 94 -19.92 7.57 16.33
C PRO A 94 -18.61 6.93 15.84
N GLY A 95 -17.61 7.78 15.58
CA GLY A 95 -16.34 7.34 15.05
C GLY A 95 -15.66 8.44 14.24
N PHE A 96 -14.66 8.11 13.48
CA PHE A 96 -13.82 9.07 12.76
C PHE A 96 -13.36 8.52 11.41
N SER A 97 -13.10 9.44 10.49
CA SER A 97 -12.51 9.14 9.19
C SER A 97 -11.00 9.39 9.19
N LEU A 98 -10.27 8.53 8.48
CA LEU A 98 -8.83 8.65 8.28
C LEU A 98 -8.52 8.58 6.79
N MET A 99 -7.67 9.49 6.34
CA MET A 99 -7.09 9.51 5.00
C MET A 99 -5.58 9.27 5.11
N THR A 100 -5.03 8.41 4.26
CA THR A 100 -3.59 8.35 3.99
C THR A 100 -3.32 8.64 2.53
N TYR A 101 -2.29 9.45 2.26
CA TYR A 101 -1.97 9.89 0.92
C TYR A 101 -0.51 10.29 0.76
N ASN A 102 0.23 9.60 -0.10
CA ASN A 102 1.50 10.10 -0.61
C ASN A 102 1.20 11.24 -1.59
N ALA A 103 1.57 12.47 -1.20
CA ALA A 103 1.16 13.70 -1.87
C ALA A 103 2.09 14.11 -3.02
N TYR A 104 3.10 13.32 -3.34
CA TYR A 104 4.06 13.61 -4.40
C TYR A 104 4.61 15.06 -4.31
N PHE A 105 5.01 15.47 -3.14
CA PHE A 105 5.51 16.83 -2.83
C PHE A 105 4.56 17.97 -3.24
N PHE A 106 3.27 17.70 -3.40
CA PHE A 106 2.26 18.62 -3.97
C PHE A 106 2.57 19.06 -5.41
N LEU A 107 3.44 18.34 -6.11
CA LEU A 107 3.62 18.48 -7.54
C LEU A 107 2.40 17.87 -8.26
N ASP A 108 1.87 18.54 -9.26
CA ASP A 108 0.77 17.97 -10.05
C ASP A 108 1.32 16.93 -11.03
N TYR A 109 1.09 15.63 -10.73
CA TYR A 109 1.59 14.53 -11.55
C TYR A 109 1.07 14.56 -13.01
N GLU A 110 -0.14 15.07 -13.24
CA GLU A 110 -0.69 15.26 -14.58
C GLU A 110 -0.22 16.56 -15.26
N GLY A 111 0.46 17.45 -14.54
CA GLY A 111 0.93 18.72 -15.07
C GLY A 111 -0.18 19.68 -15.48
N THR A 112 -1.36 19.57 -14.84
CA THR A 112 -2.53 20.39 -15.21
C THR A 112 -2.33 21.85 -14.80
N ASP A 113 -2.61 22.77 -15.71
CA ASP A 113 -2.54 24.19 -15.38
C ASP A 113 -3.77 24.64 -14.60
N THR A 114 -3.64 24.68 -13.28
CA THR A 114 -4.68 25.14 -12.35
C THR A 114 -4.19 26.33 -11.54
N ARG A 115 -5.13 27.16 -11.07
CA ARG A 115 -4.81 28.31 -10.21
C ARG A 115 -4.42 27.93 -8.79
N GLN A 116 -4.88 26.76 -8.33
CA GLN A 116 -4.66 26.25 -6.98
C GLN A 116 -4.07 24.84 -7.03
N ASN A 117 -3.39 24.46 -5.97
CA ASN A 117 -2.83 23.11 -5.83
C ASN A 117 -3.96 22.07 -5.81
N ARG A 118 -3.96 21.16 -6.79
CA ARG A 118 -5.01 20.13 -6.95
C ARG A 118 -5.00 19.10 -5.83
N THR A 119 -3.82 18.68 -5.41
CA THR A 119 -3.67 17.69 -4.32
C THR A 119 -4.24 18.26 -3.03
N LEU A 120 -3.91 19.50 -2.69
CA LEU A 120 -4.38 20.15 -1.48
C LEU A 120 -5.89 20.44 -1.54
N SER A 121 -6.42 20.90 -2.70
CA SER A 121 -7.85 21.06 -2.91
C SER A 121 -8.61 19.76 -2.73
N PHE A 122 -8.05 18.64 -3.21
CA PHE A 122 -8.65 17.34 -3.03
C PHE A 122 -8.64 16.92 -1.55
N ILE A 123 -7.53 17.06 -0.82
CA ILE A 123 -7.44 16.76 0.61
C ILE A 123 -8.51 17.52 1.39
N LEU A 124 -8.65 18.82 1.13
CA LEU A 124 -9.67 19.68 1.74
C LEU A 124 -11.09 19.17 1.44
N SER A 125 -11.36 18.76 0.20
CA SER A 125 -12.67 18.26 -0.23
C SER A 125 -13.07 16.95 0.44
N GLN A 126 -12.11 16.09 0.81
CA GLN A 126 -12.39 14.84 1.52
C GLN A 126 -12.83 15.08 2.96
N ASN A 127 -12.44 16.21 3.56
CA ASN A 127 -12.83 16.61 4.91
C ASN A 127 -12.68 15.48 5.96
N ALA A 128 -11.67 14.62 5.78
CA ALA A 128 -11.38 13.54 6.70
C ALA A 128 -11.01 14.08 8.08
N ASP A 129 -11.27 13.33 9.14
CA ASP A 129 -11.00 13.77 10.51
C ASP A 129 -9.53 13.72 10.86
N LEU A 130 -8.84 12.72 10.33
CA LEU A 130 -7.39 12.52 10.42
C LEU A 130 -6.79 12.38 9.01
N VAL A 131 -5.68 13.06 8.75
CA VAL A 131 -4.98 12.96 7.46
C VAL A 131 -3.49 12.68 7.71
N CYS A 132 -3.02 11.56 7.19
CA CYS A 132 -1.62 11.16 7.19
C CYS A 132 -1.05 11.37 5.79
N LEU A 133 -0.11 12.29 5.64
CA LEU A 133 0.52 12.61 4.37
C LEU A 133 1.97 12.12 4.36
N GLN A 134 2.40 11.58 3.22
CA GLN A 134 3.78 11.26 2.90
C GLN A 134 4.21 12.13 1.71
N GLU A 135 5.49 12.32 1.53
CA GLU A 135 6.05 13.24 0.51
C GLU A 135 5.31 14.60 0.50
N SER A 136 5.16 15.16 1.67
CA SER A 136 4.40 16.40 1.86
C SER A 136 5.28 17.45 2.52
N PRO A 137 5.62 18.55 1.85
CA PRO A 137 6.24 19.69 2.50
C PRO A 137 5.30 20.29 3.54
N GLY A 138 5.87 21.07 4.46
CA GLY A 138 5.09 21.71 5.51
C GLY A 138 4.01 22.63 4.94
N LEU A 139 2.78 22.50 5.44
CA LEU A 139 1.62 23.33 5.07
C LEU A 139 1.49 24.52 6.03
N ILE A 140 2.53 25.35 6.11
CA ILE A 140 2.63 26.47 7.07
C ILE A 140 2.26 27.80 6.41
N ALA A 141 2.63 27.98 5.13
CA ALA A 141 2.47 29.23 4.39
C ALA A 141 2.18 28.94 2.92
N PRO A 142 1.62 29.93 2.20
CA PRO A 142 1.45 29.83 0.75
C PRO A 142 2.77 29.52 0.04
N ASN A 143 2.69 28.71 -1.01
CA ASN A 143 3.84 28.37 -1.86
C ASN A 143 3.47 28.51 -3.32
N PRO A 144 3.82 29.64 -3.96
CA PRO A 144 3.49 29.89 -5.37
C PRO A 144 4.11 28.86 -6.32
N GLY A 145 5.30 28.33 -6.01
CA GLY A 145 5.97 27.31 -6.81
C GLY A 145 5.18 25.99 -6.89
N LEU A 146 4.41 25.70 -5.85
CA LEU A 146 3.51 24.55 -5.76
C LEU A 146 2.05 24.92 -6.01
N LYS A 147 1.75 26.18 -6.37
CA LYS A 147 0.40 26.73 -6.52
C LYS A 147 -0.46 26.59 -5.24
N ILE A 148 0.17 26.53 -4.07
CA ILE A 148 -0.51 26.53 -2.76
C ILE A 148 -0.86 27.98 -2.43
N THR A 149 -2.16 28.27 -2.37
CA THR A 149 -2.69 29.63 -2.13
C THR A 149 -2.91 29.91 -0.64
N GLY A 150 -3.01 31.20 -0.29
CA GLY A 150 -3.39 31.63 1.06
C GLY A 150 -4.73 31.05 1.49
N GLU A 151 -5.74 31.07 0.62
CA GLU A 151 -7.06 30.51 0.89
C GLU A 151 -7.02 29.01 1.24
N GLN A 152 -6.15 28.24 0.57
CA GLN A 152 -5.97 26.82 0.89
C GLN A 152 -5.30 26.64 2.26
N ILE A 153 -4.31 27.45 2.59
CA ILE A 153 -3.65 27.42 3.90
C ILE A 153 -4.63 27.82 5.01
N ASP A 154 -5.43 28.88 4.82
CA ASP A 154 -6.44 29.31 5.77
C ASP A 154 -7.50 28.21 5.97
N SER A 155 -7.89 27.53 4.90
CA SER A 155 -8.80 26.37 4.96
C SER A 155 -8.21 25.22 5.77
N ILE A 156 -6.93 24.87 5.55
CA ILE A 156 -6.22 23.86 6.33
C ILE A 156 -6.16 24.27 7.82
N HIS A 157 -5.87 25.52 8.11
CA HIS A 157 -5.79 26.01 9.48
C HIS A 157 -7.15 25.99 10.19
N THR A 158 -8.22 26.24 9.45
CA THR A 158 -9.59 26.21 9.97
C THR A 158 -10.08 24.79 10.21
N LEU A 159 -9.87 23.88 9.24
CA LEU A 159 -10.36 22.51 9.32
C LEU A 159 -9.55 21.64 10.28
N TYR A 160 -8.24 21.87 10.37
CA TYR A 160 -7.32 21.03 11.14
C TYR A 160 -6.58 21.89 12.18
N PRO A 161 -7.16 22.11 13.36
CA PRO A 161 -6.49 22.85 14.43
C PRO A 161 -5.19 22.20 14.90
N TYR A 162 -5.07 20.88 14.80
CA TYR A 162 -3.86 20.14 15.15
C TYR A 162 -3.11 19.71 13.89
N ARG A 163 -2.02 20.40 13.59
CA ARG A 163 -1.14 20.18 12.44
C ARG A 163 0.26 19.90 12.94
N ILE A 164 0.77 18.73 12.69
CA ILE A 164 2.06 18.27 13.21
C ILE A 164 2.93 17.86 12.01
N PRO A 165 3.73 18.80 11.49
CA PRO A 165 4.72 18.48 10.47
C PRO A 165 5.89 17.73 11.10
N THR A 166 6.52 16.84 10.33
CA THR A 166 7.81 16.27 10.65
C THR A 166 8.88 16.77 9.69
N THR A 167 10.14 16.56 10.04
CA THR A 167 11.29 17.06 9.25
C THR A 167 11.44 16.39 7.90
N HIS A 168 10.76 15.28 7.62
CA HIS A 168 11.00 14.43 6.43
C HIS A 168 9.77 14.24 5.56
N GLY A 169 9.06 15.33 5.30
CA GLY A 169 7.97 15.30 4.33
C GLY A 169 6.76 14.47 4.76
N MET A 170 6.60 14.21 6.05
CA MET A 170 5.39 13.62 6.59
C MET A 170 4.62 14.66 7.40
N ASN A 171 3.35 14.84 7.07
CA ASN A 171 2.47 15.73 7.80
C ASN A 171 1.29 14.94 8.39
N PHE A 172 0.88 15.37 9.57
CA PHE A 172 -0.33 14.88 10.20
C PHE A 172 -1.27 16.05 10.46
N LEU A 173 -2.49 15.92 9.95
CA LEU A 173 -3.56 16.90 10.15
C LEU A 173 -4.68 16.23 10.93
N SER A 174 -5.18 16.88 11.97
CA SER A 174 -6.22 16.34 12.82
C SER A 174 -7.23 17.41 13.22
N LYS A 175 -8.52 17.07 13.22
CA LYS A 175 -9.58 17.84 13.82
C LYS A 175 -9.64 17.68 15.34
N TYR A 176 -9.01 16.60 15.85
CA TYR A 176 -8.99 16.24 17.26
C TYR A 176 -7.64 16.55 17.91
N PRO A 177 -7.61 16.74 19.25
CA PRO A 177 -6.36 16.92 19.98
C PRO A 177 -5.35 15.79 19.68
N ALA A 178 -4.19 16.19 19.18
CA ALA A 178 -3.15 15.29 18.78
C ALA A 178 -1.77 15.75 19.27
N THR A 179 -0.92 14.78 19.62
CA THR A 179 0.47 15.01 20.03
C THR A 179 1.39 14.05 19.32
N LEU A 180 2.59 14.51 18.96
CA LEU A 180 3.66 13.66 18.45
C LEU A 180 4.31 12.90 19.63
N LEU A 181 4.35 11.58 19.54
CA LEU A 181 5.02 10.73 20.52
C LEU A 181 6.45 10.40 20.10
N PHE A 182 6.65 10.19 18.81
CA PHE A 182 7.93 9.75 18.25
C PHE A 182 7.97 10.05 16.75
N ASP A 183 9.11 10.49 16.24
CA ASP A 183 9.42 10.50 14.83
C ASP A 183 10.88 10.14 14.60
N THR A 184 11.18 9.54 13.48
CA THR A 184 12.55 9.28 13.05
C THR A 184 12.63 9.05 11.55
N VAL A 185 13.82 9.27 11.03
CA VAL A 185 14.20 9.04 9.65
C VAL A 185 14.99 7.75 9.58
N TYR A 186 14.65 6.92 8.61
CA TYR A 186 15.40 5.71 8.35
C TYR A 186 16.41 5.89 7.23
N SER A 187 16.05 6.71 6.21
CA SER A 187 16.89 7.08 5.07
C SER A 187 16.41 8.42 4.50
N GLU A 188 17.05 8.91 3.45
CA GLU A 188 16.63 10.13 2.74
C GLU A 188 15.17 10.05 2.22
N SER A 189 14.66 8.84 1.96
CA SER A 189 13.34 8.61 1.37
C SER A 189 12.36 7.91 2.31
N SER A 190 12.73 7.63 3.55
CA SER A 190 11.88 6.85 4.44
C SER A 190 11.89 7.38 5.88
N ALA A 191 10.71 7.45 6.47
CA ALA A 191 10.48 7.96 7.81
C ALA A 191 9.25 7.35 8.46
N ILE A 192 9.16 7.49 9.78
CA ILE A 192 7.99 7.14 10.60
C ILE A 192 7.69 8.27 11.56
N ALA A 193 6.40 8.50 11.81
CA ALA A 193 5.93 9.35 12.90
C ALA A 193 4.76 8.66 13.62
N ILE A 194 4.78 8.74 14.95
CA ILE A 194 3.77 8.14 15.83
C ILE A 194 3.07 9.26 16.58
N TYR A 195 1.77 9.33 16.44
CA TYR A 195 0.92 10.32 17.06
C TYR A 195 -0.05 9.67 18.03
N GLN A 196 -0.42 10.39 19.07
CA GLN A 196 -1.53 10.06 19.94
C GLN A 196 -2.65 11.06 19.71
N VAL A 197 -3.85 10.56 19.47
CA VAL A 197 -5.04 11.38 19.17
C VAL A 197 -6.14 11.03 20.17
N LYS A 198 -6.83 12.04 20.69
CA LYS A 198 -8.00 11.86 21.57
C LYS A 198 -9.27 12.12 20.79
N ILE A 199 -10.07 11.07 20.57
CA ILE A 199 -11.29 11.11 19.75
C ILE A 199 -12.47 10.59 20.56
N GLU A 200 -13.47 11.41 20.85
CA GLU A 200 -14.71 11.01 21.53
C GLU A 200 -14.47 10.21 22.84
N GLY A 201 -13.49 10.62 23.63
CA GLY A 201 -13.09 9.95 24.87
C GLY A 201 -12.15 8.75 24.72
N HIS A 202 -11.89 8.32 23.50
CA HIS A 202 -10.94 7.24 23.18
C HIS A 202 -9.56 7.80 22.82
N THR A 203 -8.54 7.04 23.18
CA THR A 203 -7.16 7.30 22.71
C THR A 203 -6.85 6.38 21.54
N VAL A 204 -6.37 6.98 20.44
CA VAL A 204 -5.93 6.27 19.23
C VAL A 204 -4.46 6.62 18.97
N THR A 205 -3.62 5.61 18.83
CA THR A 205 -2.26 5.79 18.34
C THR A 205 -2.26 5.66 16.83
N VAL A 206 -1.76 6.67 16.13
CA VAL A 206 -1.67 6.69 14.67
C VAL A 206 -0.21 6.69 14.28
N VAL A 207 0.19 5.69 13.53
CA VAL A 207 1.51 5.57 12.92
C VAL A 207 1.39 5.96 11.46
N ASN A 208 1.99 7.07 11.09
CA ASN A 208 2.18 7.47 9.71
C ASN A 208 3.58 7.02 9.29
N GLN A 209 3.69 6.23 8.23
CA GLN A 209 4.98 5.74 7.75
C GLN A 209 5.13 5.88 6.24
N HIS A 210 6.36 6.17 5.84
CA HIS A 210 6.83 6.10 4.48
C HIS A 210 8.07 5.18 4.49
N MET A 211 7.91 3.96 4.02
CA MET A 211 8.99 2.97 3.99
C MET A 211 9.87 3.16 2.77
N GLU A 212 11.03 2.49 2.79
CA GLU A 212 12.05 2.59 1.76
C GLU A 212 11.50 2.33 0.35
N SER A 213 11.67 3.31 -0.51
CA SER A 213 11.39 3.19 -1.94
C SER A 213 12.44 2.31 -2.64
N ILE A 214 12.10 1.74 -3.80
CA ILE A 214 13.08 1.04 -4.64
C ILE A 214 14.19 2.00 -5.11
N GLY A 215 13.95 3.30 -5.04
CA GLY A 215 14.93 4.32 -5.41
C GLY A 215 15.32 4.27 -6.90
N LEU A 216 14.34 4.04 -7.77
CA LEU A 216 14.57 4.07 -9.21
C LEU A 216 14.87 5.51 -9.64
N THR A 217 16.11 5.74 -10.08
CA THR A 217 16.53 7.01 -10.68
C THR A 217 15.87 7.21 -12.04
N GLN A 218 15.94 8.43 -12.57
CA GLN A 218 15.46 8.69 -13.93
C GLN A 218 16.18 7.79 -14.95
N THR A 219 17.47 7.57 -14.79
CA THR A 219 18.26 6.64 -15.61
C THR A 219 17.75 5.21 -15.50
N ASP A 220 17.37 4.73 -14.29
CA ASP A 220 16.80 3.40 -14.13
C ASP A 220 15.45 3.25 -14.83
N LYS A 221 14.62 4.30 -14.79
CA LYS A 221 13.34 4.35 -15.50
C LYS A 221 13.53 4.30 -17.01
N GLU A 222 14.49 5.07 -17.54
CA GLU A 222 14.86 5.06 -18.96
C GLU A 222 15.41 3.69 -19.39
N LEU A 223 16.27 3.08 -18.58
CA LEU A 223 16.76 1.72 -18.79
C LEU A 223 15.64 0.68 -18.79
N TYR A 224 14.68 0.80 -17.88
CA TYR A 224 13.50 -0.07 -17.88
C TYR A 224 12.66 0.09 -19.15
N HIS A 225 12.47 1.33 -19.61
CA HIS A 225 11.78 1.59 -20.88
C HIS A 225 12.55 1.05 -22.09
N GLU A 226 13.88 1.18 -22.10
CA GLU A 226 14.74 0.62 -23.16
C GLU A 226 14.61 -0.90 -23.24
N ILE A 227 14.68 -1.62 -22.10
CA ILE A 227 14.52 -3.08 -22.04
C ILE A 227 13.14 -3.51 -22.54
N THR A 228 12.08 -2.78 -22.16
CA THR A 228 10.72 -3.14 -22.57
C THR A 228 10.45 -2.85 -24.04
N ALA A 229 11.14 -1.87 -24.64
CA ALA A 229 11.04 -1.56 -26.05
C ALA A 229 11.98 -2.40 -26.94
N HIS A 230 13.16 -2.73 -26.43
CA HIS A 230 14.23 -3.42 -27.16
C HIS A 230 14.83 -4.57 -26.32
N PRO A 231 14.16 -5.73 -26.22
CA PRO A 231 14.56 -6.81 -25.33
C PRO A 231 15.86 -7.56 -25.72
N ASN A 232 16.51 -7.17 -26.81
CA ASN A 232 17.71 -7.83 -27.35
C ASN A 232 18.98 -6.96 -27.23
N THR A 233 19.09 -6.13 -26.20
CA THR A 233 20.32 -5.33 -25.99
C THR A 233 21.41 -6.15 -25.33
N ASP A 234 22.68 -5.98 -25.74
CA ASP A 234 23.84 -6.67 -25.17
C ASP A 234 24.04 -6.40 -23.65
N ARG A 235 23.40 -5.35 -23.14
CA ARG A 235 23.47 -4.94 -21.72
C ARG A 235 22.28 -5.41 -20.87
N LEU A 236 21.38 -6.20 -21.45
CA LEU A 236 20.13 -6.61 -20.80
C LEU A 236 20.34 -7.30 -19.44
N ASP A 237 21.32 -8.19 -19.36
CA ASP A 237 21.59 -8.97 -18.13
C ASP A 237 22.19 -8.09 -17.03
N GLU A 238 23.03 -7.13 -17.36
CA GLU A 238 23.61 -6.16 -16.41
C GLU A 238 22.51 -5.25 -15.82
N ILE A 239 21.63 -4.73 -16.67
CA ILE A 239 20.54 -3.84 -16.27
C ILE A 239 19.53 -4.60 -15.41
N LYS A 240 19.13 -5.80 -15.82
CA LYS A 240 18.23 -6.65 -15.02
C LYS A 240 18.84 -6.93 -13.64
N LYS A 241 20.11 -7.29 -13.57
CA LYS A 241 20.81 -7.57 -12.31
C LYS A 241 20.88 -6.35 -11.42
N HIS A 242 21.10 -5.16 -11.99
CA HIS A 242 21.13 -3.90 -11.25
C HIS A 242 19.75 -3.56 -10.65
N LEU A 243 18.70 -3.54 -11.48
CA LEU A 243 17.33 -3.25 -11.03
C LEU A 243 16.85 -4.28 -9.98
N LEU A 244 17.16 -5.55 -10.20
CA LEU A 244 16.82 -6.62 -9.28
C LEU A 244 17.52 -6.46 -7.93
N SER A 245 18.81 -6.08 -7.93
CA SER A 245 19.57 -5.81 -6.72
C SER A 245 18.96 -4.65 -5.92
N LYS A 246 18.58 -3.55 -6.58
CA LYS A 246 17.90 -2.41 -5.92
C LYS A 246 16.61 -2.84 -5.26
N LEU A 247 15.77 -3.58 -5.98
CA LEU A 247 14.48 -4.08 -5.48
C LEU A 247 14.66 -4.97 -4.25
N MET A 248 15.61 -5.90 -4.29
CA MET A 248 15.88 -6.79 -3.16
C MET A 248 16.43 -6.05 -1.95
N ASN A 249 17.35 -5.10 -2.16
CA ASN A 249 17.94 -4.30 -1.09
C ASN A 249 16.85 -3.43 -0.42
N ALA A 250 15.99 -2.79 -1.21
CA ALA A 250 14.88 -2.02 -0.67
C ALA A 250 13.92 -2.88 0.16
N ALA A 251 13.61 -4.10 -0.29
CA ALA A 251 12.77 -5.03 0.46
C ALA A 251 13.42 -5.44 1.81
N GLU A 252 14.72 -5.71 1.85
CA GLU A 252 15.44 -6.01 3.10
C GLU A 252 15.42 -4.81 4.07
N ILE A 253 15.52 -3.58 3.55
CA ILE A 253 15.42 -2.36 4.36
C ILE A 253 13.99 -2.23 4.90
N ARG A 254 12.95 -2.38 4.08
CA ARG A 254 11.54 -2.33 4.51
C ARG A 254 11.23 -3.38 5.59
N ASN A 255 11.77 -4.58 5.47
CA ASN A 255 11.59 -5.62 6.50
C ASN A 255 12.13 -5.16 7.85
N ARG A 256 13.33 -4.56 7.87
CA ARG A 256 13.92 -3.98 9.10
C ARG A 256 13.12 -2.78 9.63
N GLN A 257 12.62 -1.93 8.75
CA GLN A 257 11.76 -0.80 9.13
C GLN A 257 10.45 -1.28 9.76
N ALA A 258 9.83 -2.33 9.21
CA ALA A 258 8.64 -2.95 9.79
C ALA A 258 8.92 -3.53 11.18
N ASP A 259 10.06 -4.19 11.38
CA ASP A 259 10.46 -4.71 12.69
C ASP A 259 10.68 -3.59 13.70
N LEU A 260 11.37 -2.52 13.33
CA LEU A 260 11.60 -1.34 14.18
C LEU A 260 10.29 -0.63 14.54
N THR A 261 9.39 -0.46 13.57
CA THR A 261 8.06 0.10 13.82
C THR A 261 7.27 -0.78 14.79
N ALA A 262 7.27 -2.10 14.55
CA ALA A 262 6.62 -3.08 15.41
C ALA A 262 7.14 -3.03 16.86
N GLU A 263 8.45 -2.93 17.05
CA GLU A 263 9.09 -2.78 18.36
C GLU A 263 8.60 -1.52 19.09
N LYS A 264 8.51 -0.39 18.38
CA LYS A 264 8.03 0.87 18.98
C LYS A 264 6.59 0.81 19.47
N ILE A 265 5.72 0.03 18.80
CA ILE A 265 4.28 0.02 19.09
C ILE A 265 3.82 -1.23 19.84
N GLN A 266 4.66 -2.27 20.02
CA GLN A 266 4.25 -3.55 20.62
C GLN A 266 3.67 -3.40 22.03
N ASN A 267 4.20 -2.45 22.82
CA ASN A 267 3.78 -2.22 24.20
C ASN A 267 2.75 -1.08 24.34
N ILE A 268 2.30 -0.47 23.23
CA ILE A 268 1.25 0.54 23.27
C ILE A 268 -0.10 -0.17 23.33
N PRO A 269 -0.90 0.05 24.41
CA PRO A 269 -2.20 -0.58 24.53
C PRO A 269 -3.28 0.14 23.71
N GLY A 270 -4.40 -0.55 23.50
CA GLY A 270 -5.62 0.05 22.97
C GLY A 270 -5.67 0.12 21.45
N ASN A 271 -6.18 1.26 20.93
CA ASN A 271 -6.47 1.45 19.52
C ASN A 271 -5.23 1.95 18.79
N ILE A 272 -4.79 1.21 17.79
CA ILE A 272 -3.61 1.55 16.99
C ILE A 272 -3.96 1.45 15.51
N ILE A 273 -3.56 2.45 14.74
CA ILE A 273 -3.59 2.46 13.27
C ILE A 273 -2.15 2.60 12.78
N VAL A 274 -1.77 1.77 11.82
CA VAL A 274 -0.52 1.91 11.06
C VAL A 274 -0.91 2.14 9.61
N CYS A 275 -0.61 3.31 9.08
CA CYS A 275 -0.97 3.66 7.71
C CYS A 275 0.15 4.41 7.00
N GLY A 276 0.06 4.53 5.70
CA GLY A 276 1.02 5.23 4.88
C GLY A 276 1.44 4.44 3.65
N ASP A 277 2.49 4.93 3.04
CA ASP A 277 3.17 4.29 1.92
C ASP A 277 4.20 3.27 2.46
N PHE A 278 3.86 2.00 2.34
CA PHE A 278 4.74 0.90 2.72
C PHE A 278 5.77 0.58 1.63
N ASN A 279 5.59 1.13 0.42
CA ASN A 279 6.36 0.77 -0.76
C ASN A 279 6.42 -0.76 -1.00
N ASP A 280 5.42 -1.49 -0.48
CA ASP A 280 5.43 -2.94 -0.44
C ASP A 280 4.02 -3.53 -0.63
N SER A 281 3.95 -4.75 -1.15
CA SER A 281 2.70 -5.41 -1.49
C SER A 281 1.94 -5.94 -0.26
N PRO A 282 0.64 -6.24 -0.39
CA PRO A 282 -0.14 -6.83 0.70
C PRO A 282 0.32 -8.23 1.13
N LEU A 283 1.20 -8.88 0.35
CA LEU A 283 1.74 -10.21 0.67
C LEU A 283 3.14 -10.13 1.28
N SER A 284 3.74 -8.95 1.35
CA SER A 284 5.11 -8.74 1.82
C SER A 284 5.29 -9.04 3.31
N TYR A 285 6.56 -9.20 3.70
CA TYR A 285 6.92 -9.34 5.11
C TYR A 285 6.53 -8.10 5.92
N SER A 286 6.74 -6.90 5.37
CA SER A 286 6.46 -5.64 6.05
C SER A 286 5.00 -5.52 6.49
N VAL A 287 4.05 -5.89 5.62
CA VAL A 287 2.61 -5.92 5.94
C VAL A 287 2.28 -7.08 6.88
N ARG A 288 2.84 -8.27 6.61
CA ARG A 288 2.61 -9.45 7.42
C ARG A 288 3.10 -9.29 8.87
N LYS A 289 4.16 -8.54 9.11
CA LYS A 289 4.67 -8.26 10.45
C LYS A 289 3.56 -7.69 11.35
N PHE A 290 2.81 -6.72 10.86
CA PHE A 290 1.68 -6.15 11.61
C PHE A 290 0.51 -7.13 11.75
N HIS A 291 0.22 -7.93 10.72
CA HIS A 291 -0.79 -9.00 10.87
C HIS A 291 -0.43 -9.98 11.98
N SER A 292 0.85 -10.34 12.15
CA SER A 292 1.31 -11.22 13.23
C SER A 292 1.15 -10.61 14.63
N MET A 293 0.96 -9.28 14.71
CA MET A 293 0.68 -8.52 15.93
C MET A 293 -0.83 -8.28 16.15
N GLY A 294 -1.70 -8.94 15.38
CA GLY A 294 -3.14 -8.82 15.47
C GLY A 294 -3.76 -7.64 14.75
N PHE A 295 -3.02 -6.96 13.88
CA PHE A 295 -3.60 -5.91 13.03
C PHE A 295 -4.43 -6.52 11.90
N ARG A 296 -5.56 -5.88 11.59
CA ARG A 296 -6.41 -6.14 10.44
C ARG A 296 -6.12 -5.12 9.35
N ASP A 297 -6.30 -5.47 8.09
CA ASP A 297 -6.13 -4.57 6.95
C ASP A 297 -7.51 -4.10 6.49
N ALA A 298 -7.75 -2.78 6.53
CA ALA A 298 -9.02 -2.19 6.13
C ALA A 298 -9.36 -2.48 4.67
N TYR A 299 -8.35 -2.55 3.78
CA TYR A 299 -8.60 -2.90 2.38
C TYR A 299 -8.95 -4.39 2.21
N ASN A 300 -8.32 -5.27 2.98
CA ASN A 300 -8.65 -6.70 2.95
C ASN A 300 -10.07 -6.97 3.44
N GLU A 301 -10.59 -6.19 4.38
CA GLU A 301 -11.94 -6.37 4.93
C GLU A 301 -13.05 -5.73 4.08
N LEU A 302 -12.74 -4.66 3.33
CA LEU A 302 -13.77 -3.84 2.68
C LEU A 302 -13.53 -3.63 1.19
N GLY A 303 -12.35 -4.00 0.68
CA GLY A 303 -11.94 -3.72 -0.68
C GLY A 303 -12.50 -4.66 -1.72
N LEU A 304 -12.46 -4.20 -2.96
CA LEU A 304 -12.80 -4.99 -4.15
C LEU A 304 -11.65 -4.94 -5.15
N GLY A 305 -11.12 -6.12 -5.50
CA GLY A 305 -10.03 -6.26 -6.46
C GLY A 305 -8.65 -5.93 -5.87
N PRO A 306 -7.61 -5.80 -6.69
CA PRO A 306 -6.24 -5.63 -6.23
C PRO A 306 -5.96 -4.29 -5.52
N GLY A 307 -6.80 -3.28 -5.67
CA GLY A 307 -6.73 -2.02 -4.94
C GLY A 307 -5.50 -1.17 -5.24
N ILE A 308 -5.10 -1.12 -6.50
CA ILE A 308 -3.92 -0.40 -6.95
C ILE A 308 -3.90 1.03 -6.39
N THR A 309 -2.88 1.38 -5.61
CA THR A 309 -2.66 2.72 -5.08
C THR A 309 -1.56 3.47 -5.83
N TYR A 310 -0.50 2.81 -6.26
CA TYR A 310 0.55 3.38 -7.12
C TYR A 310 0.27 3.11 -8.60
N HIS A 311 0.35 4.14 -9.45
CA HIS A 311 -0.04 4.03 -10.85
C HIS A 311 0.93 4.69 -11.86
N ALA A 312 2.12 5.06 -11.42
CA ALA A 312 3.13 5.68 -12.27
C ALA A 312 3.96 4.65 -13.04
N ASN A 313 4.60 5.10 -14.12
CA ASN A 313 5.59 4.34 -14.90
C ASN A 313 5.13 2.95 -15.38
N ARG A 314 3.82 2.75 -15.62
CA ARG A 314 3.19 1.46 -15.94
C ARG A 314 3.31 0.40 -14.85
N PHE A 315 3.64 0.80 -13.62
CA PHE A 315 3.56 -0.05 -12.44
C PHE A 315 2.23 0.17 -11.75
N TRP A 316 1.53 -0.90 -11.44
CA TRP A 316 0.22 -0.86 -10.81
C TRP A 316 0.22 -1.78 -9.58
N PHE A 317 0.52 -1.19 -8.43
CA PHE A 317 0.61 -1.93 -7.18
C PHE A 317 -0.22 -1.27 -6.08
N ARG A 318 -0.70 -2.10 -5.14
CA ARG A 318 -1.19 -1.61 -3.86
C ARG A 318 0.01 -1.60 -2.91
N ILE A 319 0.50 -0.42 -2.59
CA ILE A 319 1.64 -0.21 -1.69
C ILE A 319 1.31 0.73 -0.54
N ASP A 320 0.14 1.37 -0.57
CA ASP A 320 -0.41 2.12 0.55
C ASP A 320 -1.38 1.24 1.32
N HIS A 321 -1.27 1.23 2.64
CA HIS A 321 -2.05 0.38 3.51
C HIS A 321 -2.63 1.15 4.71
N ILE A 322 -3.74 0.65 5.25
CA ILE A 322 -4.33 1.08 6.52
C ILE A 322 -4.56 -0.17 7.36
N LEU A 323 -3.65 -0.40 8.29
CA LEU A 323 -3.68 -1.53 9.22
C LEU A 323 -4.14 -1.03 10.59
N TYR A 324 -4.98 -1.78 11.29
CA TYR A 324 -5.54 -1.31 12.55
C TYR A 324 -5.84 -2.44 13.53
N LYS A 325 -5.82 -2.12 14.83
CA LYS A 325 -6.23 -3.03 15.91
C LYS A 325 -6.89 -2.26 17.05
N GLY A 326 -7.55 -2.95 17.94
CA GLY A 326 -8.21 -2.39 19.12
C GLY A 326 -9.74 -2.46 19.05
N ASN A 327 -10.40 -1.62 19.87
CA ASN A 327 -11.85 -1.57 19.98
C ASN A 327 -12.51 -0.67 18.93
N MET A 328 -12.13 -0.88 17.67
CA MET A 328 -12.69 -0.17 16.50
C MET A 328 -12.78 -1.11 15.31
N GLU A 329 -13.64 -0.79 14.37
CA GLU A 329 -13.76 -1.48 13.09
C GLU A 329 -13.84 -0.51 11.92
N ALA A 330 -13.28 -0.90 10.78
CA ALA A 330 -13.43 -0.17 9.54
C ALA A 330 -14.83 -0.40 8.98
N ARG A 331 -15.58 0.68 8.70
CA ARG A 331 -16.99 0.61 8.26
C ARG A 331 -17.13 0.71 6.75
N TRP A 332 -16.40 1.62 6.15
CA TRP A 332 -16.25 1.75 4.70
C TRP A 332 -14.83 2.18 4.37
N LEU A 333 -14.39 1.85 3.17
CA LEU A 333 -13.11 2.26 2.61
C LEU A 333 -13.29 2.61 1.15
N VAL A 334 -12.71 3.75 0.75
CA VAL A 334 -12.71 4.21 -0.63
C VAL A 334 -11.27 4.50 -1.07
N ARG A 335 -10.86 3.87 -2.17
CA ARG A 335 -9.67 4.27 -2.91
C ARG A 335 -10.10 5.30 -3.96
N GLN A 336 -9.75 6.53 -3.71
CA GLN A 336 -10.11 7.64 -4.58
C GLN A 336 -9.23 7.67 -5.84
N ARG A 337 -9.85 7.86 -7.01
CA ARG A 337 -9.12 7.97 -8.29
C ARG A 337 -8.75 9.43 -8.57
N HIS A 338 -7.97 10.04 -7.69
CA HIS A 338 -7.45 11.39 -7.87
C HIS A 338 -6.01 11.35 -8.39
N LYS A 339 -5.74 11.96 -9.54
CA LYS A 339 -4.48 11.79 -10.27
C LYS A 339 -3.55 13.00 -10.15
N SER A 340 -3.62 13.78 -9.10
CA SER A 340 -2.66 14.87 -8.88
C SER A 340 -1.36 14.38 -8.24
N SER A 341 -1.31 13.13 -7.76
CA SER A 341 -0.13 12.41 -7.31
C SER A 341 0.01 11.14 -8.15
N ASP A 342 1.15 10.50 -8.11
CA ASP A 342 1.39 9.15 -8.66
C ASP A 342 0.80 8.04 -7.77
N HIS A 343 0.24 8.41 -6.61
CA HIS A 343 -0.55 7.55 -5.75
C HIS A 343 -2.03 7.91 -5.75
N TYR A 344 -2.89 6.91 -5.48
CA TYR A 344 -4.30 7.10 -5.17
C TYR A 344 -4.51 7.06 -3.65
N PRO A 345 -5.15 8.06 -3.05
CA PRO A 345 -5.38 8.09 -1.62
C PRO A 345 -6.38 7.02 -1.17
N LEU A 346 -6.18 6.54 0.05
CA LEU A 346 -7.13 5.71 0.76
C LEU A 346 -7.85 6.53 1.83
N VAL A 347 -9.16 6.45 1.85
CA VAL A 347 -10.02 7.08 2.87
C VAL A 347 -10.88 5.99 3.50
N THR A 348 -10.89 5.91 4.82
CA THR A 348 -11.70 4.94 5.57
C THR A 348 -12.39 5.60 6.75
N ARG A 349 -13.52 5.04 7.19
CA ARG A 349 -14.17 5.39 8.44
C ARG A 349 -14.02 4.26 9.44
N PHE A 350 -13.63 4.61 10.64
CA PHE A 350 -13.64 3.75 11.80
C PHE A 350 -14.83 4.10 12.69
N VAL A 351 -15.47 3.07 13.25
CA VAL A 351 -16.50 3.18 14.26
C VAL A 351 -16.06 2.41 15.50
N TRP A 352 -16.51 2.85 16.66
CA TRP A 352 -16.24 2.15 17.91
C TRP A 352 -17.06 0.87 17.99
N LYS A 353 -16.47 -0.22 18.45
CA LYS A 353 -17.20 -1.44 18.74
C LYS A 353 -18.04 -1.21 20.00
N ASN A 354 -19.30 -1.56 19.95
CA ASN A 354 -20.15 -1.52 21.14
C ASN A 354 -19.60 -2.49 22.19
N SER A 355 -19.58 -2.05 23.45
CA SER A 355 -19.10 -2.83 24.59
C SER A 355 -20.03 -4.01 24.97
N GLU A 356 -21.11 -4.26 24.22
CA GLU A 356 -22.21 -5.16 24.61
C GLU A 356 -22.18 -6.56 23.99
N ASN A 357 -21.08 -6.99 23.35
CA ASN A 357 -20.98 -8.37 22.84
C ASN A 357 -19.72 -9.07 23.38
N HIS A 358 -19.78 -9.43 24.67
CA HIS A 358 -18.94 -10.46 25.25
C HIS A 358 -19.79 -11.40 26.13
#